data_d7d545825b3abce52dc4d8f8100ce9e1
#
_entry.id   d7d545825b3abce52dc4d8f8100ce9e1
#
_cell.length_a   1.000
_cell.length_b   1.000
_cell.length_c   1.000
_cell.angle_alpha   90.00
_cell.angle_beta   90.00
_cell.angle_gamma   90.00
#
_symmetry.space_group_name_H-M   'P 1'
#
loop_
_entity.id
_entity.type
_entity.pdbx_description
1 polymer ?
#
loop_
_entity_poly.entity_id
_entity_poly.type
_entity_poly.pdbx_seq_one_letter_code
_entity_poly.pdbx_strand_id
1 'polypeptide(L)'
;MPNRAQQIYKQEFRFGLGGVSLGNEFNKHTDKEAEGTLEAAWEVGVRYFDVAPWYGFGLAERRFGHFLHNKKREDYLLSSKVGKLFKASKNNRHAEIYPLSDSPNDIVFDYTADGVCRSIEDSLQRLGGAA
;
A
#
# COMPACT_ATOMS: atom_id res chain seq x y z
N MET A 1 17.40 23.76 0.91
CA MET A 1 15.98 23.64 1.29
C MET A 1 15.75 22.29 1.95
N PRO A 2 14.96 22.19 2.99
CA PRO A 2 14.62 20.90 3.57
C PRO A 2 13.91 20.06 2.50
N ASN A 3 14.26 18.77 2.43
CA ASN A 3 13.56 17.86 1.53
C ASN A 3 12.12 17.61 2.07
N ARG A 4 11.28 17.03 1.22
CA ARG A 4 9.87 16.76 1.53
C ARG A 4 9.67 15.95 2.81
N ALA A 5 10.48 14.93 3.04
CA ALA A 5 10.42 14.13 4.25
C ALA A 5 10.67 15.00 5.49
N GLN A 6 11.68 15.87 5.44
CA GLN A 6 11.98 16.80 6.56
C GLN A 6 10.84 17.79 6.81
N GLN A 7 10.14 18.22 5.76
CA GLN A 7 8.98 19.12 5.91
C GLN A 7 7.81 18.42 6.61
N ILE A 8 7.52 17.19 6.23
CA ILE A 8 6.44 16.40 6.83
C ILE A 8 6.78 16.00 8.27
N TYR A 9 8.03 15.61 8.55
CA TYR A 9 8.47 15.27 9.90
C TYR A 9 8.55 16.46 10.87
N LYS A 10 8.50 17.68 10.38
CA LYS A 10 8.39 18.90 11.23
C LYS A 10 6.98 19.18 11.71
N GLN A 11 5.98 18.47 11.20
CA GLN A 11 4.61 18.60 11.68
C GLN A 11 4.48 18.03 13.10
N GLU A 12 3.52 18.53 13.85
CA GLU A 12 3.29 18.12 15.24
C GLU A 12 2.98 16.61 15.36
N PHE A 13 2.31 16.05 14.38
CA PHE A 13 1.94 14.64 14.35
C PHE A 13 3.00 13.83 13.60
N ARG A 14 3.73 12.98 14.33
CA ARG A 14 4.88 12.20 13.81
C ARG A 14 4.59 10.71 13.64
N PHE A 15 3.34 10.31 13.69
CA PHE A 15 2.95 8.91 13.46
C PHE A 15 2.67 8.65 11.99
N GLY A 16 2.99 7.43 11.55
CA GLY A 16 2.60 6.89 10.26
C GLY A 16 1.52 5.83 10.42
N LEU A 17 0.80 5.56 9.34
CA LEU A 17 -0.15 4.47 9.25
C LEU A 17 0.43 3.33 8.42
N GLY A 18 0.55 2.14 9.03
CA GLY A 18 0.88 0.90 8.32
C GLY A 18 -0.36 0.26 7.72
N GLY A 19 -0.23 -0.23 6.50
CA GLY A 19 -1.35 -0.70 5.69
C GLY A 19 -1.68 -2.19 5.76
N VAL A 20 -1.02 -2.96 6.62
CA VAL A 20 -1.18 -4.43 6.63
C VAL A 20 -2.63 -4.85 6.89
N SER A 21 -3.30 -4.25 7.86
CA SER A 21 -4.70 -4.55 8.18
C SER A 21 -5.65 -4.21 7.04
N LEU A 22 -5.33 -3.19 6.26
CA LEU A 22 -6.13 -2.77 5.10
C LEU A 22 -5.92 -3.68 3.87
N GLY A 23 -5.06 -4.68 3.98
CA GLY A 23 -4.95 -5.80 3.04
C GLY A 23 -5.77 -7.03 3.45
N ASN A 24 -6.63 -6.92 4.44
CA ASN A 24 -7.40 -8.04 5.00
C ASN A 24 -6.53 -9.15 5.64
N GLU A 25 -5.42 -8.76 6.29
CA GLU A 25 -4.55 -9.71 6.98
C GLU A 25 -5.25 -10.40 8.15
N PHE A 26 -5.90 -9.62 9.00
CA PHE A 26 -6.48 -10.11 10.27
C PHE A 26 -8.00 -10.24 10.20
N ASN A 27 -8.66 -9.29 9.55
CA ASN A 27 -10.10 -9.26 9.36
C ASN A 27 -10.43 -8.81 7.96
N LYS A 28 -11.54 -9.29 7.42
CA LYS A 28 -12.06 -8.84 6.13
C LYS A 28 -12.78 -7.50 6.33
N HIS A 29 -12.30 -6.48 5.61
CA HIS A 29 -12.88 -5.15 5.59
C HIS A 29 -13.41 -4.83 4.19
N THR A 30 -14.48 -4.07 4.14
CA THR A 30 -14.96 -3.45 2.90
C THR A 30 -14.05 -2.29 2.48
N ASP A 31 -14.10 -1.89 1.23
CA ASP A 31 -13.36 -0.71 0.76
C ASP A 31 -13.80 0.56 1.49
N LYS A 32 -15.10 0.66 1.83
CA LYS A 32 -15.63 1.79 2.60
C LYS A 32 -15.07 1.86 4.03
N GLU A 33 -14.92 0.73 4.71
CA GLU A 33 -14.31 0.67 6.04
C GLU A 33 -12.83 1.03 5.99
N ALA A 34 -12.12 0.56 4.96
CA ALA A 34 -10.73 0.91 4.74
C ALA A 34 -10.56 2.41 4.45
N GLU A 35 -11.41 2.99 3.60
CA GLU A 35 -11.43 4.41 3.31
C GLU A 35 -11.71 5.24 4.57
N GLY A 36 -12.68 4.84 5.38
CA GLY A 36 -12.99 5.49 6.66
C GLY A 36 -11.81 5.48 7.63
N THR A 37 -11.03 4.39 7.67
CA THR A 37 -9.81 4.31 8.47
C THR A 37 -8.74 5.29 7.97
N LEU A 38 -8.53 5.37 6.67
CA LEU A 38 -7.58 6.29 6.05
C LEU A 38 -7.99 7.75 6.25
N GLU A 39 -9.28 8.05 6.12
CA GLU A 39 -9.81 9.39 6.36
C GLU A 39 -9.62 9.82 7.83
N ALA A 40 -9.96 8.96 8.79
CA ALA A 40 -9.76 9.24 10.21
C ALA A 40 -8.28 9.48 10.53
N ALA A 41 -7.37 8.69 9.96
CA ALA A 41 -5.93 8.91 10.10
C ALA A 41 -5.50 10.27 9.52
N TRP A 42 -6.02 10.64 8.36
CA TRP A 42 -5.73 11.93 7.73
C TRP A 42 -6.22 13.11 8.57
N GLU A 43 -7.43 13.02 9.11
CA GLU A 43 -8.04 14.07 9.93
C GLU A 43 -7.26 14.34 11.21
N VAL A 44 -6.71 13.31 11.85
CA VAL A 44 -5.86 13.49 13.05
C VAL A 44 -4.42 13.89 12.71
N GLY A 45 -4.07 14.07 11.44
CA GLY A 45 -2.78 14.62 11.01
C GLY A 45 -1.76 13.61 10.51
N VAL A 46 -2.10 12.33 10.32
CA VAL A 46 -1.19 11.36 9.69
C VAL A 46 -0.88 11.80 8.26
N ARG A 47 0.41 11.83 7.94
CA ARG A 47 0.93 12.21 6.61
C ARG A 47 2.01 11.26 6.10
N TYR A 48 2.28 10.18 6.82
CA TYR A 48 3.15 9.10 6.37
C TYR A 48 2.35 7.79 6.31
N PHE A 49 2.35 7.17 5.15
CA PHE A 49 1.65 5.92 4.87
C PHE A 49 2.63 4.88 4.38
N ASP A 50 2.59 3.68 4.98
CA ASP A 50 3.44 2.55 4.61
C ASP A 50 2.58 1.39 4.13
N VAL A 51 2.87 0.89 2.95
CA VAL A 51 2.13 -0.18 2.30
C VAL A 51 3.09 -1.19 1.66
N ALA A 52 2.58 -2.29 1.17
CA ALA A 52 3.37 -3.27 0.44
C ALA A 52 2.52 -4.02 -0.60
N PRO A 53 3.14 -4.54 -1.67
CA PRO A 53 2.48 -5.47 -2.59
C PRO A 53 1.90 -6.68 -1.88
N TRP A 54 2.60 -7.19 -0.87
CA TRP A 54 2.19 -8.35 -0.08
C TRP A 54 0.84 -8.16 0.62
N TYR A 55 0.50 -6.96 1.08
CA TYR A 55 -0.69 -6.72 1.89
C TYR A 55 -1.99 -6.91 1.09
N GLY A 56 -2.57 -8.10 1.22
CA GLY A 56 -3.73 -8.51 0.46
C GLY A 56 -3.48 -8.67 -1.03
N PHE A 57 -2.24 -8.97 -1.43
CA PHE A 57 -1.85 -9.15 -2.84
C PHE A 57 -2.28 -7.93 -3.69
N GLY A 58 -1.83 -6.76 -3.29
CA GLY A 58 -2.09 -5.48 -3.94
C GLY A 58 -3.37 -4.78 -3.49
N LEU A 59 -4.20 -5.41 -2.64
CA LEU A 59 -5.44 -4.79 -2.15
C LEU A 59 -5.17 -3.52 -1.35
N ALA A 60 -4.22 -3.55 -0.41
CA ALA A 60 -3.86 -2.39 0.38
C ALA A 60 -3.35 -1.25 -0.51
N GLU A 61 -2.45 -1.53 -1.46
CA GLU A 61 -1.96 -0.50 -2.39
C GLU A 61 -3.10 0.14 -3.19
N ARG A 62 -4.06 -0.63 -3.68
CA ARG A 62 -5.23 -0.08 -4.39
C ARG A 62 -6.09 0.81 -3.48
N ARG A 63 -6.33 0.41 -2.24
CA ARG A 63 -7.09 1.20 -1.25
C ARG A 63 -6.39 2.50 -0.90
N PHE A 64 -5.07 2.45 -0.65
CA PHE A 64 -4.27 3.66 -0.42
C PHE A 64 -4.26 4.57 -1.65
N GLY A 65 -4.06 4.01 -2.84
CA GLY A 65 -4.07 4.77 -4.09
C GLY A 65 -5.40 5.47 -4.32
N HIS A 66 -6.51 4.78 -4.11
CA HIS A 66 -7.84 5.36 -4.24
C HIS A 66 -8.07 6.53 -3.27
N PHE A 67 -7.70 6.36 -2.01
CA PHE A 67 -7.81 7.40 -1.00
C PHE A 67 -6.90 8.59 -1.28
N LEU A 68 -5.62 8.34 -1.58
CA LEU A 68 -4.62 9.38 -1.77
C LEU A 68 -4.75 10.13 -3.10
N HIS A 69 -5.49 9.57 -4.06
CA HIS A 69 -5.71 10.20 -5.36
C HIS A 69 -6.26 11.63 -5.27
N ASN A 70 -7.10 11.91 -4.27
CA ASN A 70 -7.71 13.21 -4.04
C ASN A 70 -6.90 14.12 -3.10
N LYS A 71 -5.73 13.69 -2.65
CA LYS A 71 -4.84 14.48 -1.79
C LYS A 71 -3.70 15.06 -2.62
N LYS A 72 -3.20 16.23 -2.24
CA LYS A 72 -2.04 16.80 -2.92
C LYS A 72 -0.81 15.95 -2.65
N ARG A 73 -0.07 15.61 -3.71
CA ARG A 73 1.10 14.73 -3.59
C ARG A 73 2.17 15.26 -2.64
N GLU A 74 2.32 16.57 -2.55
CA GLU A 74 3.27 17.23 -1.63
C GLU A 74 2.88 17.14 -0.15
N ASP A 75 1.64 16.77 0.18
CA ASP A 75 1.17 16.78 1.57
C ASP A 75 1.45 15.50 2.33
N TYR A 76 1.95 14.44 1.68
CA TYR A 76 2.18 13.15 2.33
C TYR A 76 3.44 12.44 1.85
N LEU A 77 3.90 11.51 2.68
CA LEU A 77 4.90 10.50 2.36
C LEU A 77 4.20 9.15 2.15
N LEU A 78 4.65 8.43 1.15
CA LEU A 78 4.18 7.09 0.86
C LEU A 78 5.39 6.19 0.64
N SER A 79 5.44 5.07 1.36
CA SER A 79 6.42 4.02 1.15
C SER A 79 5.73 2.73 0.76
N SER A 80 6.34 1.99 -0.14
CA SER A 80 6.00 0.62 -0.47
C SER A 80 7.26 -0.24 -0.47
N LYS A 81 7.15 -1.48 -0.89
CA LYS A 81 8.22 -2.46 -0.83
C LYS A 81 8.41 -3.10 -2.21
N VAL A 82 9.59 -3.66 -2.45
CA VAL A 82 9.96 -4.25 -3.74
C VAL A 82 10.31 -5.73 -3.60
N GLY A 83 10.47 -6.40 -4.74
CA GLY A 83 10.94 -7.79 -4.80
C GLY A 83 9.82 -8.83 -4.80
N LYS A 84 8.56 -8.43 -4.78
CA LYS A 84 7.39 -9.32 -4.89
C LYS A 84 6.54 -8.92 -6.08
N LEU A 85 6.46 -9.82 -7.05
CA LEU A 85 5.68 -9.69 -8.27
C LEU A 85 4.46 -10.59 -8.19
N PHE A 86 3.39 -10.25 -8.88
CA PHE A 86 2.20 -11.08 -8.97
C PHE A 86 2.17 -11.86 -10.28
N LYS A 87 1.74 -13.09 -10.17
CA LYS A 87 1.49 -13.98 -11.29
C LYS A 87 0.10 -14.59 -11.14
N ALA A 88 -0.63 -14.71 -12.23
CA ALA A 88 -1.92 -15.38 -12.20
C ALA A 88 -1.79 -16.79 -11.62
N SER A 89 -2.57 -17.08 -10.59
CA SER A 89 -2.55 -18.38 -9.92
C SER A 89 -3.53 -19.34 -10.59
N LYS A 90 -3.08 -20.59 -10.74
CA LYS A 90 -3.96 -21.71 -11.11
C LYS A 90 -4.44 -22.51 -9.89
N ASN A 91 -3.78 -22.37 -8.75
CA ASN A 91 -3.91 -23.28 -7.61
C ASN A 91 -4.24 -22.61 -6.27
N ASN A 92 -4.54 -21.32 -6.25
CA ASN A 92 -4.92 -20.58 -5.03
C ASN A 92 -3.96 -20.77 -3.83
N ARG A 93 -2.66 -20.88 -4.07
CA ARG A 93 -1.65 -21.15 -3.03
C ARG A 93 -1.58 -20.08 -1.95
N HIS A 94 -1.99 -18.87 -2.27
CA HIS A 94 -2.01 -17.77 -1.29
C HIS A 94 -3.08 -17.93 -0.22
N ALA A 95 -4.09 -18.78 -0.44
CA ALA A 95 -5.14 -19.05 0.54
C ALA A 95 -4.60 -19.59 1.89
N GLU A 96 -3.43 -20.23 1.87
CA GLU A 96 -2.76 -20.69 3.09
C GLU A 96 -2.08 -19.54 3.85
N ILE A 97 -1.60 -18.52 3.14
CA ILE A 97 -0.83 -17.40 3.69
C ILE A 97 -1.73 -16.20 3.98
N TYR A 98 -2.72 -15.98 3.12
CA TYR A 98 -3.68 -14.87 3.19
C TYR A 98 -5.11 -15.40 3.01
N PRO A 99 -5.65 -16.11 4.00
CA PRO A 99 -6.93 -16.83 3.85
C PRO A 99 -8.13 -15.90 3.59
N LEU A 100 -8.00 -14.62 3.91
CA LEU A 100 -9.06 -13.62 3.69
C LEU A 100 -8.89 -12.86 2.36
N SER A 101 -7.87 -13.18 1.57
CA SER A 101 -7.64 -12.54 0.28
C SER A 101 -8.51 -13.19 -0.81
N ASP A 102 -9.17 -12.36 -1.58
CA ASP A 102 -9.91 -12.74 -2.79
C ASP A 102 -9.02 -12.61 -4.06
N SER A 103 -7.71 -12.42 -3.91
CA SER A 103 -6.80 -12.23 -5.03
C SER A 103 -6.64 -13.52 -5.86
N PRO A 104 -6.71 -13.45 -7.20
CA PRO A 104 -6.43 -14.58 -8.07
C PRO A 104 -4.94 -14.78 -8.37
N ASN A 105 -4.05 -14.14 -7.61
CA ASN A 105 -2.63 -14.09 -7.92
C ASN A 105 -1.79 -14.88 -6.91
N ASP A 106 -0.71 -15.48 -7.39
CA ASP A 106 0.42 -15.93 -6.57
C ASP A 106 1.51 -14.87 -6.53
N ILE A 107 2.40 -14.97 -5.54
CA ILE A 107 3.58 -14.13 -5.44
C ILE A 107 4.81 -14.86 -5.98
N VAL A 108 5.59 -14.12 -6.75
CA VAL A 108 6.92 -14.51 -7.21
C VAL A 108 7.94 -13.55 -6.62
N PHE A 109 8.97 -14.11 -5.98
CA PHE A 109 10.08 -13.32 -5.45
C PHE A 109 11.10 -13.08 -6.58
N ASP A 110 11.39 -11.81 -6.84
CA ASP A 110 12.42 -11.41 -7.81
C ASP A 110 13.15 -10.16 -7.30
N TYR A 111 14.32 -10.39 -6.75
CA TYR A 111 15.23 -9.36 -6.22
C TYR A 111 16.35 -8.98 -7.19
N THR A 112 16.26 -9.37 -8.44
CA THR A 112 17.14 -8.85 -9.49
C THR A 112 16.83 -7.36 -9.72
N ALA A 113 17.77 -6.63 -10.34
CA ALA A 113 17.54 -5.23 -10.69
C ALA A 113 16.30 -5.04 -11.55
N ASP A 114 16.06 -5.92 -12.53
CA ASP A 114 14.89 -5.91 -13.38
C ASP A 114 13.61 -6.21 -12.58
N GLY A 115 13.64 -7.22 -11.71
CA GLY A 115 12.51 -7.57 -10.83
C GLY A 115 12.14 -6.43 -9.88
N VAL A 116 13.12 -5.72 -9.33
CA VAL A 116 12.88 -4.53 -8.49
C VAL A 116 12.20 -3.43 -9.29
N CYS A 117 12.70 -3.11 -10.49
CA CYS A 117 12.08 -2.10 -11.36
C CYS A 117 10.63 -2.46 -11.70
N ARG A 118 10.38 -3.70 -12.13
CA ARG A 118 9.01 -4.17 -12.42
C ARG A 118 8.11 -4.11 -11.19
N SER A 119 8.62 -4.47 -10.03
CA SER A 119 7.87 -4.40 -8.76
C SER A 119 7.44 -2.97 -8.43
N ILE A 120 8.32 -1.98 -8.65
CA ILE A 120 8.00 -0.56 -8.49
C ILE A 120 6.92 -0.13 -9.48
N GLU A 121 7.08 -0.44 -10.76
CA GLU A 121 6.13 -0.08 -11.82
C GLU A 121 4.74 -0.66 -11.53
N ASP A 122 4.66 -1.91 -11.12
CA ASP A 122 3.41 -2.56 -10.74
C ASP A 122 2.75 -1.88 -9.50
N SER A 123 3.56 -1.50 -8.50
CA SER A 123 3.07 -0.77 -7.34
C SER A 123 2.56 0.63 -7.71
N LEU A 124 3.26 1.35 -8.60
CA LEU A 124 2.81 2.64 -9.12
C LEU A 124 1.46 2.54 -9.83
N GLN A 125 1.24 1.45 -10.57
CA GLN A 125 -0.06 1.18 -11.22
C GLN A 125 -1.18 0.97 -10.19
N ARG A 126 -0.93 0.18 -9.14
CA ARG A 126 -1.93 -0.07 -8.09
C ARG A 126 -2.21 1.16 -7.23
N LEU A 127 -1.19 1.97 -6.99
CA LEU A 127 -1.30 3.24 -6.25
C LEU A 127 -1.89 4.38 -7.11
N GLY A 128 -1.98 4.18 -8.42
CA GLY A 128 -2.47 5.20 -9.34
C GLY A 128 -1.59 6.44 -9.29
N GLY A 129 -2.18 7.62 -9.36
CA GLY A 129 -1.45 8.89 -9.28
C GLY A 129 -0.96 9.28 -7.88
N ALA A 130 -1.05 8.40 -6.89
CA ALA A 130 -0.66 8.69 -5.50
C ALA A 130 0.85 8.57 -5.23
N ALA A 131 1.63 8.01 -6.16
CA ALA A 131 3.05 7.75 -5.99
C ALA A 131 3.96 8.78 -6.68
#